data_a5c9e766bcef84ac017d6c6e79060a59
#
_entry.id   a5c9e766bcef84ac017d6c6e79060a59
#
_cell.length_a   1.000
_cell.length_b   1.000
_cell.length_c   1.000
_cell.angle_alpha   90.00
_cell.angle_beta   90.00
_cell.angle_gamma   90.00
#
_symmetry.space_group_name_H-M   'P 1'
#
loop_
_entity.id
_entity.type
_entity.pdbx_description
1 polymer ?
#
loop_
_entity_poly.entity_id
_entity_poly.type
_entity_poly.pdbx_seq_one_letter_code
_entity_poly.pdbx_strand_id
1 'polypeptide(L)'
;MRRIRLGEDDFWTIPAIAADLRALGLAAGDAVMVHASLRRVGPVLGGADGVIAALADVVGPQGCILAYVSWLEQFEDALGPDGRLDPALKPFIPPFDPATSRANPDHGWLAEALRTTPGARRSGNPGASVAALGAGADAFTADHPL
;
A
#
# COMPACT_ATOMS: atom_id res chain seq x y z
N MET A 1 -17.30 -20.73 3.91
CA MET A 1 -16.64 -21.31 2.69
C MET A 1 -15.33 -20.57 2.48
N ARG A 2 -14.20 -21.30 2.43
CA ARG A 2 -12.87 -20.64 2.32
C ARG A 2 -12.52 -20.21 0.90
N ARG A 3 -12.90 -21.04 -0.11
CA ARG A 3 -12.70 -20.75 -1.52
C ARG A 3 -14.00 -20.93 -2.30
N ILE A 4 -14.10 -20.22 -3.41
CA ILE A 4 -15.20 -20.32 -4.36
C ILE A 4 -14.58 -20.62 -5.73
N ARG A 5 -15.15 -21.61 -6.42
CA ARG A 5 -14.77 -21.91 -7.80
C ARG A 5 -15.58 -21.05 -8.77
N LEU A 6 -14.85 -20.32 -9.61
CA LEU A 6 -15.44 -19.55 -10.70
C LEU A 6 -14.69 -19.92 -12.00
N GLY A 7 -15.38 -20.60 -12.90
CA GLY A 7 -14.74 -21.18 -14.08
C GLY A 7 -13.71 -22.26 -13.71
N GLU A 8 -12.48 -22.11 -14.12
CA GLU A 8 -11.38 -23.03 -13.82
C GLU A 8 -10.59 -22.66 -12.57
N ASP A 9 -10.80 -21.46 -12.01
CA ASP A 9 -10.04 -20.93 -10.87
C ASP A 9 -10.76 -21.06 -9.54
N ASP A 10 -9.98 -21.32 -8.49
CA ASP A 10 -10.40 -21.31 -7.08
C ASP A 10 -9.96 -20.03 -6.39
N PHE A 11 -10.91 -19.18 -6.04
CA PHE A 11 -10.66 -17.87 -5.42
C PHE A 11 -10.77 -17.93 -3.90
N TRP A 12 -9.82 -17.32 -3.20
CA TRP A 12 -9.97 -17.02 -1.79
C TRP A 12 -11.13 -16.03 -1.57
N THR A 13 -11.94 -16.30 -0.55
CA THR A 13 -13.00 -15.39 -0.15
C THR A 13 -12.50 -14.36 0.87
N ILE A 14 -13.08 -13.17 0.84
CA ILE A 14 -12.77 -12.09 1.81
C ILE A 14 -12.92 -12.59 3.27
N PRO A 15 -14.04 -13.28 3.66
CA PRO A 15 -14.16 -13.80 5.01
C PRO A 15 -13.11 -14.84 5.39
N ALA A 16 -12.61 -15.63 4.42
CA ALA A 16 -11.56 -16.60 4.71
C ALA A 16 -10.23 -15.91 5.02
N ILE A 17 -9.85 -14.89 4.22
CA ILE A 17 -8.64 -14.10 4.47
C ILE A 17 -8.76 -13.37 5.81
N ALA A 18 -9.91 -12.75 6.09
CA ALA A 18 -10.15 -12.07 7.37
C ALA A 18 -10.03 -13.04 8.57
N ALA A 19 -10.53 -14.27 8.44
CA ALA A 19 -10.39 -15.27 9.48
C ALA A 19 -8.92 -15.68 9.71
N ASP A 20 -8.12 -15.80 8.64
CA ASP A 20 -6.70 -16.12 8.74
C ASP A 20 -5.90 -14.96 9.37
N LEU A 21 -6.21 -13.71 9.01
CA LEU A 21 -5.60 -12.53 9.62
C LEU A 21 -5.90 -12.45 11.12
N ARG A 22 -7.13 -12.75 11.55
CA ARG A 22 -7.50 -12.84 12.98
C ARG A 22 -6.74 -13.98 13.67
N ALA A 23 -6.58 -15.12 13.02
CA ALA A 23 -5.82 -16.24 13.56
C ALA A 23 -4.31 -15.91 13.73
N LEU A 24 -3.78 -14.98 12.92
CA LEU A 24 -2.42 -14.44 13.08
C LEU A 24 -2.31 -13.39 14.20
N GLY A 25 -3.43 -13.00 14.82
CA GLY A 25 -3.46 -12.07 15.93
C GLY A 25 -3.85 -10.64 15.57
N LEU A 26 -4.18 -10.36 14.29
CA LEU A 26 -4.68 -9.04 13.92
C LEU A 26 -6.08 -8.81 14.51
N ALA A 27 -6.27 -7.66 15.14
CA ALA A 27 -7.47 -7.33 15.89
C ALA A 27 -8.07 -5.95 15.52
N ALA A 28 -9.29 -5.72 15.99
CA ALA A 28 -9.95 -4.43 15.83
C ALA A 28 -9.17 -3.31 16.54
N GLY A 29 -8.97 -2.20 15.85
CA GLY A 29 -8.21 -1.05 16.31
C GLY A 29 -6.72 -1.10 15.99
N ASP A 30 -6.20 -2.20 15.44
CA ASP A 30 -4.78 -2.29 15.09
C ASP A 30 -4.42 -1.38 13.92
N ALA A 31 -3.17 -0.89 13.94
CA ALA A 31 -2.51 -0.35 12.76
C ALA A 31 -1.58 -1.42 12.19
N VAL A 32 -1.78 -1.80 10.93
CA VAL A 32 -1.03 -2.87 10.29
C VAL A 32 -0.31 -2.39 9.03
N MET A 33 1.02 -2.59 8.99
CA MET A 33 1.81 -2.41 7.77
C MET A 33 1.78 -3.71 6.95
N VAL A 34 1.39 -3.61 5.67
CA VAL A 34 1.21 -4.77 4.80
C VAL A 34 2.21 -4.75 3.65
N HIS A 35 2.97 -5.82 3.53
CA HIS A 35 3.77 -6.15 2.36
C HIS A 35 3.32 -7.51 1.83
N ALA A 36 2.71 -7.54 0.65
CA ALA A 36 2.19 -8.78 0.10
C ALA A 36 2.37 -8.87 -1.41
N SER A 37 2.76 -10.06 -1.86
CA SER A 37 2.73 -10.43 -3.27
C SER A 37 1.40 -11.13 -3.57
N LEU A 38 0.47 -10.43 -4.23
CA LEU A 38 -0.83 -11.01 -4.60
C LEU A 38 -0.70 -12.29 -5.43
N ARG A 39 0.35 -12.37 -6.26
CA ARG A 39 0.65 -13.60 -7.02
C ARG A 39 0.94 -14.79 -6.12
N ARG A 40 1.57 -14.58 -4.95
CA ARG A 40 1.86 -15.65 -3.96
C ARG A 40 0.65 -15.96 -3.09
N VAL A 41 -0.21 -15.00 -2.83
CA VAL A 41 -1.49 -15.22 -2.14
C VAL A 41 -2.39 -16.12 -3.00
N GLY A 42 -2.32 -15.97 -4.32
CA GLY A 42 -3.17 -16.64 -5.30
C GLY A 42 -4.44 -15.85 -5.61
N PRO A 43 -5.36 -16.42 -6.41
CA PRO A 43 -6.57 -15.74 -6.79
C PRO A 43 -7.44 -15.36 -5.57
N VAL A 44 -7.80 -14.09 -5.47
CA VAL A 44 -8.68 -13.53 -4.44
C VAL A 44 -9.89 -12.90 -5.10
N LEU A 45 -11.08 -13.13 -4.57
CA LEU A 45 -12.27 -12.42 -5.03
C LEU A 45 -12.10 -10.91 -4.82
N GLY A 46 -12.19 -10.15 -5.91
CA GLY A 46 -11.92 -8.71 -5.89
C GLY A 46 -10.43 -8.35 -5.95
N GLY A 47 -9.52 -9.34 -6.10
CA GLY A 47 -8.09 -9.07 -6.24
C GLY A 47 -7.51 -8.28 -5.06
N ALA A 48 -6.79 -7.18 -5.35
CA ALA A 48 -6.23 -6.30 -4.34
C ALA A 48 -7.31 -5.68 -3.43
N ASP A 49 -8.42 -5.23 -4.01
CA ASP A 49 -9.53 -4.65 -3.25
C ASP A 49 -10.13 -5.65 -2.28
N GLY A 50 -10.20 -6.94 -2.67
CA GLY A 50 -10.63 -8.02 -1.79
C GLY A 50 -9.72 -8.22 -0.58
N VAL A 51 -8.39 -8.09 -0.77
CA VAL A 51 -7.42 -8.16 0.34
C VAL A 51 -7.56 -6.94 1.25
N ILE A 52 -7.69 -5.73 0.68
CA ILE A 52 -7.92 -4.50 1.44
C ILE A 52 -9.21 -4.59 2.24
N ALA A 53 -10.29 -5.11 1.64
CA ALA A 53 -11.57 -5.31 2.32
C ALA A 53 -11.45 -6.31 3.49
N ALA A 54 -10.69 -7.40 3.33
CA ALA A 54 -10.45 -8.35 4.41
C ALA A 54 -9.66 -7.72 5.57
N LEU A 55 -8.64 -6.92 5.28
CA LEU A 55 -7.88 -6.17 6.29
C LEU A 55 -8.79 -5.17 7.02
N ALA A 56 -9.58 -4.40 6.27
CA ALA A 56 -10.51 -3.42 6.83
C ALA A 56 -11.58 -4.06 7.73
N ASP A 57 -12.09 -5.25 7.33
CA ASP A 57 -13.04 -6.02 8.15
C ASP A 57 -12.42 -6.46 9.50
N VAL A 58 -11.12 -6.75 9.53
CA VAL A 58 -10.44 -7.17 10.76
C VAL A 58 -10.09 -5.99 11.65
N VAL A 59 -9.45 -4.95 11.11
CA VAL A 59 -9.00 -3.81 11.91
C VAL A 59 -10.15 -2.88 12.29
N GLY A 60 -11.25 -2.93 11.54
CA GLY A 60 -12.46 -2.16 11.82
C GLY A 60 -12.29 -0.64 11.70
N PRO A 61 -13.29 0.14 12.10
CA PRO A 61 -13.33 1.59 11.87
C PRO A 61 -12.31 2.38 12.68
N GLN A 62 -11.72 1.79 13.73
CA GLN A 62 -10.69 2.41 14.55
C GLN A 62 -9.27 1.96 14.16
N GLY A 63 -9.15 1.03 13.21
CA GLY A 63 -7.87 0.53 12.72
C GLY A 63 -7.33 1.30 11.52
N CYS A 64 -6.09 1.00 11.17
CA CYS A 64 -5.40 1.61 10.04
C CYS A 64 -4.62 0.57 9.24
N ILE A 65 -4.71 0.63 7.92
CA ILE A 65 -3.94 -0.21 7.00
C ILE A 65 -2.88 0.67 6.35
N LEU A 66 -1.61 0.25 6.42
CA LEU A 66 -0.49 0.96 5.85
C LEU A 66 0.21 0.10 4.80
N ALA A 67 0.78 0.75 3.78
CA ALA A 67 1.66 0.12 2.82
C ALA A 67 2.82 1.07 2.45
N TYR A 68 3.98 0.50 2.21
CA TYR A 68 5.11 1.22 1.66
C TYR A 68 4.87 1.48 0.17
N VAL A 69 4.99 2.73 -0.25
CA VAL A 69 4.60 3.20 -1.59
C VAL A 69 5.61 4.20 -2.15
N SER A 70 6.91 3.99 -1.91
CA SER A 70 7.95 4.87 -2.42
C SER A 70 7.73 5.19 -3.91
N TRP A 71 8.22 6.31 -4.34
CA TRP A 71 8.20 6.68 -5.74
C TRP A 71 9.28 5.93 -6.52
N LEU A 72 9.38 6.15 -7.84
CA LEU A 72 10.32 5.45 -8.70
C LEU A 72 11.77 5.70 -8.29
N GLU A 73 12.51 4.63 -8.00
CA GLU A 73 13.90 4.65 -7.54
C GLU A 73 14.87 5.22 -8.59
N GLN A 74 14.51 5.16 -9.88
CA GLN A 74 15.34 5.71 -10.96
C GLN A 74 15.76 7.17 -10.75
N PHE A 75 15.03 7.92 -9.92
CA PHE A 75 15.39 9.29 -9.58
C PHE A 75 16.43 9.38 -8.45
N GLU A 76 16.65 8.32 -7.70
CA GLU A 76 17.73 8.22 -6.71
C GLU A 76 19.09 8.17 -7.40
N ASP A 77 19.19 7.54 -8.55
CA ASP A 77 20.39 7.49 -9.39
C ASP A 77 20.79 8.87 -9.95
N ALA A 78 19.87 9.83 -9.92
CA ALA A 78 20.15 11.22 -10.32
C ALA A 78 20.72 12.08 -9.18
N LEU A 79 20.82 11.52 -7.97
CA LEU A 79 21.40 12.22 -6.83
C LEU A 79 22.92 12.06 -6.82
N GLY A 80 23.60 13.17 -6.58
CA GLY A 80 25.05 13.16 -6.37
C GLY A 80 25.46 12.54 -5.03
N PRO A 81 26.77 12.40 -4.77
CA PRO A 81 27.30 11.86 -3.51
C PRO A 81 26.87 12.66 -2.26
N ASP A 82 26.44 13.90 -2.45
CA ASP A 82 25.93 14.80 -1.41
C ASP A 82 24.40 14.65 -1.18
N GLY A 83 23.76 13.69 -1.86
CA GLY A 83 22.32 13.47 -1.79
C GLY A 83 21.47 14.53 -2.51
N ARG A 84 22.12 15.38 -3.32
CA ARG A 84 21.43 16.45 -4.05
C ARG A 84 21.30 16.12 -5.53
N LEU A 85 20.16 16.53 -6.09
CA LEU A 85 19.93 16.45 -7.52
C LEU A 85 20.82 17.44 -8.28
N ASP A 86 21.49 16.95 -9.33
CA ASP A 86 22.20 17.83 -10.27
C ASP A 86 21.20 18.88 -10.84
N PRO A 87 21.48 20.17 -10.67
CA PRO A 87 20.64 21.24 -11.20
C PRO A 87 20.35 21.11 -12.70
N ALA A 88 21.27 20.53 -13.47
CA ALA A 88 21.09 20.31 -14.91
C ALA A 88 20.02 19.25 -15.22
N LEU A 89 19.76 18.30 -14.31
CA LEU A 89 18.75 17.26 -14.46
C LEU A 89 17.37 17.69 -13.98
N LYS A 90 17.32 18.68 -13.08
CA LYS A 90 16.07 19.16 -12.47
C LYS A 90 14.91 19.47 -13.45
N PRO A 91 15.15 20.08 -14.63
CA PRO A 91 14.07 20.33 -15.59
C PRO A 91 13.45 19.09 -16.21
N PHE A 92 14.12 17.94 -16.13
CA PHE A 92 13.71 16.69 -16.77
C PHE A 92 13.08 15.69 -15.78
N ILE A 93 13.19 15.95 -14.48
CA ILE A 93 12.61 15.10 -13.44
C ILE A 93 11.26 15.68 -13.05
N PRO A 94 10.16 14.90 -13.20
CA PRO A 94 8.85 15.38 -12.78
C PRO A 94 8.83 15.59 -11.26
N PRO A 95 8.06 16.58 -10.77
CA PRO A 95 7.89 16.74 -9.34
C PRO A 95 7.12 15.57 -8.73
N PHE A 96 7.51 15.16 -7.53
CA PHE A 96 6.73 14.22 -6.75
C PHE A 96 5.47 14.91 -6.21
N ASP A 97 4.34 14.26 -6.40
CA ASP A 97 3.05 14.64 -5.83
C ASP A 97 2.47 13.42 -5.09
N PRO A 98 2.30 13.48 -3.76
CA PRO A 98 1.75 12.36 -2.99
C PRO A 98 0.41 11.85 -3.51
N ALA A 99 -0.43 12.71 -4.07
CA ALA A 99 -1.76 12.34 -4.56
C ALA A 99 -1.70 11.58 -5.88
N THR A 100 -0.81 11.97 -6.80
CA THR A 100 -0.86 11.51 -8.19
C THR A 100 0.32 10.64 -8.61
N SER A 101 1.50 10.80 -7.99
CA SER A 101 2.69 10.01 -8.34
C SER A 101 2.47 8.51 -8.04
N ARG A 102 2.77 7.65 -9.01
CA ARG A 102 2.63 6.20 -8.85
C ARG A 102 3.59 5.64 -7.81
N ALA A 103 3.17 4.58 -7.12
CA ALA A 103 4.09 3.80 -6.30
C ALA A 103 5.06 3.02 -7.20
N ASN A 104 6.28 2.76 -6.69
CA ASN A 104 7.22 1.89 -7.37
C ASN A 104 6.58 0.50 -7.60
N PRO A 105 6.57 -0.02 -8.85
CA PRO A 105 5.98 -1.31 -9.17
C PRO A 105 6.55 -2.49 -8.37
N ASP A 106 7.78 -2.38 -7.85
CA ASP A 106 8.44 -3.41 -7.06
C ASP A 106 7.74 -3.66 -5.70
N HIS A 107 6.97 -2.67 -5.20
CA HIS A 107 6.13 -2.86 -4.01
C HIS A 107 4.88 -3.70 -4.28
N GLY A 108 4.61 -4.02 -5.54
CA GLY A 108 3.49 -4.84 -5.96
C GLY A 108 2.17 -4.07 -6.06
N TRP A 109 1.19 -4.75 -6.67
CA TRP A 109 -0.10 -4.14 -6.98
C TRP A 109 -0.92 -3.76 -5.74
N LEU A 110 -0.75 -4.48 -4.61
CA LEU A 110 -1.49 -4.16 -3.38
C LEU A 110 -1.15 -2.76 -2.84
N ALA A 111 0.13 -2.37 -2.93
CA ALA A 111 0.58 -1.05 -2.49
C ALA A 111 -0.08 0.08 -3.31
N GLU A 112 -0.08 -0.05 -4.63
CA GLU A 112 -0.73 0.93 -5.51
C GLU A 112 -2.26 0.94 -5.35
N ALA A 113 -2.88 -0.23 -5.15
CA ALA A 113 -4.32 -0.33 -4.90
C ALA A 113 -4.68 0.38 -3.58
N LEU A 114 -3.92 0.15 -2.49
CA LEU A 114 -4.17 0.84 -1.21
C LEU A 114 -4.00 2.35 -1.37
N ARG A 115 -2.92 2.80 -2.03
CA ARG A 115 -2.67 4.22 -2.27
C ARG A 115 -3.82 4.93 -3.00
N THR A 116 -4.44 4.23 -3.95
CA THR A 116 -5.52 4.77 -4.80
C THR A 116 -6.91 4.52 -4.23
N THR A 117 -7.03 3.81 -3.12
CA THR A 117 -8.32 3.60 -2.45
C THR A 117 -8.87 4.93 -1.94
N PRO A 118 -10.15 5.26 -2.19
CA PRO A 118 -10.77 6.48 -1.69
C PRO A 118 -10.59 6.63 -0.16
N GLY A 119 -10.12 7.79 0.26
CA GLY A 119 -9.83 8.08 1.67
C GLY A 119 -8.39 7.73 2.12
N ALA A 120 -7.59 7.07 1.29
CA ALA A 120 -6.18 6.87 1.58
C ALA A 120 -5.41 8.19 1.64
N ARG A 121 -4.40 8.24 2.51
CA ARG A 121 -3.42 9.32 2.63
C ARG A 121 -2.05 8.80 2.25
N ARG A 122 -1.18 9.66 1.75
CA ARG A 122 0.21 9.33 1.46
C ARG A 122 1.14 10.40 2.03
N SER A 123 2.23 9.97 2.63
CA SER A 123 3.26 10.88 3.16
C SER A 123 4.04 11.59 2.05
N GLY A 124 4.63 12.74 2.39
CA GLY A 124 5.34 13.62 1.45
C GLY A 124 6.74 13.18 1.08
N ASN A 125 7.28 12.12 1.67
CA ASN A 125 8.62 11.62 1.35
C ASN A 125 8.61 10.79 0.05
N PRO A 126 9.27 11.21 -1.05
CA PRO A 126 9.24 10.47 -2.31
C PRO A 126 9.94 9.11 -2.24
N GLY A 127 11.08 9.03 -1.56
CA GLY A 127 11.90 7.82 -1.49
C GLY A 127 11.37 6.76 -0.52
N ALA A 128 10.60 7.18 0.50
CA ALA A 128 10.13 6.28 1.56
C ALA A 128 8.65 6.46 1.91
N SER A 129 7.84 7.00 0.99
CA SER A 129 6.44 7.29 1.33
C SER A 129 5.65 6.06 1.76
N VAL A 130 4.72 6.31 2.66
CA VAL A 130 3.75 5.34 3.19
C VAL A 130 2.35 5.80 2.78
N ALA A 131 1.54 4.88 2.29
CA ALA A 131 0.10 5.08 2.17
C ALA A 131 -0.58 4.52 3.41
N ALA A 132 -1.61 5.20 3.89
CA ALA A 132 -2.40 4.80 5.05
C ALA A 132 -3.89 4.97 4.76
N LEU A 133 -4.70 4.00 5.19
CA LEU A 133 -6.14 3.98 5.03
C LEU A 133 -6.80 3.59 6.35
N GLY A 134 -7.70 4.44 6.85
CA GLY A 134 -8.43 4.20 8.10
C GLY A 134 -8.16 5.25 9.18
N ALA A 135 -8.48 4.91 10.43
CA ALA A 135 -8.29 5.81 11.55
C ALA A 135 -6.81 6.14 11.77
N GLY A 136 -6.50 7.40 11.99
CA GLY A 136 -5.11 7.85 12.17
C GLY A 136 -4.28 7.95 10.88
N ALA A 137 -4.85 7.73 9.70
CA ALA A 137 -4.12 7.82 8.43
C ALA A 137 -3.41 9.16 8.27
N ASP A 138 -4.06 10.27 8.63
CA ASP A 138 -3.45 11.60 8.59
C ASP A 138 -2.23 11.69 9.53
N ALA A 139 -2.33 11.13 10.75
CA ALA A 139 -1.22 11.14 11.71
C ALA A 139 -0.03 10.29 11.24
N PHE A 140 -0.28 9.13 10.64
CA PHE A 140 0.78 8.26 10.10
C PHE A 140 1.50 8.85 8.88
N THR A 141 0.90 9.81 8.19
CA THR A 141 1.44 10.38 6.94
C THR A 141 1.84 11.84 7.03
N ALA A 142 1.51 12.54 8.12
CA ALA A 142 1.68 13.99 8.25
C ALA A 142 3.14 14.43 8.35
N ASP A 143 3.94 13.78 9.17
CA ASP A 143 5.31 14.19 9.50
C ASP A 143 6.29 13.08 9.09
N HIS A 144 6.61 13.06 7.81
CA HIS A 144 7.54 12.10 7.23
C HIS A 144 8.66 12.87 6.51
N PRO A 145 9.74 13.26 7.23
CA PRO A 145 10.83 14.05 6.67
C PRO A 145 11.58 13.31 5.56
N LEU A 146 12.27 14.09 4.70
CA LEU A 146 13.16 13.59 3.67
C LEU A 146 14.44 13.00 4.28
#